data_24f5e93c1d917a17f2ade7df018f14d6
#
_entry.id   24f5e93c1d917a17f2ade7df018f14d6
#
_cell.length_a   1.000
_cell.length_b   1.000
_cell.length_c   1.000
_cell.angle_alpha   90.00
_cell.angle_beta   90.00
_cell.angle_gamma   90.00
#
_symmetry.space_group_name_H-M   'P 1'
#
loop_
_entity.id
_entity.type
_entity.pdbx_description
1 polymer ?
#
loop_
_entity_poly.entity_id
_entity_poly.type
_entity_poly.pdbx_seq_one_letter_code
_entity_poly.pdbx_strand_id
1 'polypeptide(L)'
;MKRRDRGAADALGLVVIFPAMLGLALLVLFLGRQTDTRAQVQAAADAAAQAAALSRTEDGAVGAASRAAAAILTDRSACPQGPDVSIDAASWGAGGRVTVTVACSPSRAGFAPLTPPARTFTATATAQIDPNRATGLP
;
A
#
# COMPACT_ATOMS: atom_id res chain seq x y z
N MET A 1 25.00 24.07 51.85
CA MET A 1 25.32 24.14 50.42
C MET A 1 24.96 22.93 49.63
N LYS A 2 23.87 22.22 49.87
CA LYS A 2 23.49 20.94 49.22
C LYS A 2 22.21 20.97 48.38
N ARG A 3 21.68 22.15 48.05
CA ARG A 3 20.41 22.29 47.30
C ARG A 3 20.55 22.73 45.85
N ARG A 4 21.75 23.19 45.41
CA ARG A 4 21.98 23.65 44.03
C ARG A 4 22.27 22.54 43.03
N ASP A 5 22.76 21.39 43.47
CA ASP A 5 23.24 20.33 42.57
C ASP A 5 22.10 19.44 42.03
N ARG A 6 20.93 19.40 42.69
CA ARG A 6 19.77 18.62 42.23
C ARG A 6 19.12 19.21 40.98
N GLY A 7 19.03 20.52 40.88
CA GLY A 7 18.44 21.17 39.70
C GLY A 7 19.31 21.03 38.44
N ALA A 8 20.64 20.98 38.58
CA ALA A 8 21.55 20.80 37.46
C ALA A 8 21.53 19.36 36.89
N ALA A 9 21.38 18.37 37.79
CA ALA A 9 21.26 16.98 37.36
C ALA A 9 19.93 16.70 36.64
N ASP A 10 18.83 17.30 37.10
CA ASP A 10 17.52 17.20 36.44
C ASP A 10 17.52 17.89 35.08
N ALA A 11 18.15 19.06 34.94
CA ALA A 11 18.27 19.78 33.68
C ALA A 11 19.14 19.00 32.65
N LEU A 12 20.23 18.40 33.08
CA LEU A 12 21.08 17.54 32.23
C LEU A 12 20.33 16.29 31.77
N GLY A 13 19.57 15.65 32.64
CA GLY A 13 18.71 14.52 32.30
C GLY A 13 17.71 14.86 31.21
N LEU A 14 17.08 16.01 31.29
CA LEU A 14 16.07 16.49 30.34
C LEU A 14 16.68 16.78 28.95
N VAL A 15 17.88 17.35 28.92
CA VAL A 15 18.61 17.67 27.67
C VAL A 15 19.00 16.39 26.92
N VAL A 16 19.28 15.28 27.61
CA VAL A 16 19.64 14.00 26.98
C VAL A 16 18.42 13.20 26.59
N ILE A 17 17.34 13.21 27.40
CA ILE A 17 16.14 12.42 27.15
C ILE A 17 15.32 13.02 25.98
N PHE A 18 15.25 14.35 25.88
CA PHE A 18 14.47 15.01 24.84
C PHE A 18 14.86 14.60 23.40
N PRO A 19 16.14 14.67 22.99
CA PRO A 19 16.53 14.25 21.64
C PRO A 19 16.33 12.74 21.41
N ALA A 20 16.50 11.93 22.44
CA ALA A 20 16.24 10.50 22.34
C ALA A 20 14.75 10.19 22.10
N MET A 21 13.85 10.85 22.81
CA MET A 21 12.40 10.76 22.58
C MET A 21 12.00 11.28 21.20
N LEU A 22 12.57 12.39 20.76
CA LEU A 22 12.32 12.94 19.43
C LEU A 22 12.78 11.96 18.34
N GLY A 23 13.97 11.38 18.49
CA GLY A 23 14.50 10.38 17.58
C GLY A 23 13.60 9.13 17.48
N LEU A 24 13.10 8.66 18.64
CA LEU A 24 12.16 7.53 18.68
C LEU A 24 10.84 7.87 17.99
N ALA A 25 10.29 9.05 18.24
CA ALA A 25 9.05 9.50 17.59
C ALA A 25 9.21 9.58 16.07
N LEU A 26 10.31 10.14 15.56
CA LEU A 26 10.60 10.21 14.13
C LEU A 26 10.79 8.81 13.53
N LEU A 27 11.42 7.88 14.26
CA LEU A 27 11.57 6.49 13.81
C LEU A 27 10.22 5.80 13.66
N VAL A 28 9.32 5.97 14.65
CA VAL A 28 7.97 5.39 14.60
C VAL A 28 7.16 5.96 13.44
N LEU A 29 7.23 7.27 13.21
CA LEU A 29 6.56 7.91 12.08
C LEU A 29 7.12 7.42 10.72
N PHE A 30 8.41 7.21 10.62
CA PHE A 30 9.05 6.72 9.41
C PHE A 30 8.64 5.26 9.10
N LEU A 31 8.63 4.40 10.11
CA LEU A 31 8.20 3.01 9.97
C LEU A 31 6.69 2.93 9.65
N GLY A 32 5.88 3.76 10.28
CA GLY A 32 4.43 3.82 10.05
C GLY A 32 4.09 4.11 8.58
N ARG A 33 4.79 5.04 7.94
CA ARG A 33 4.54 5.38 6.52
C ARG A 33 4.82 4.21 5.56
N GLN A 34 5.80 3.36 5.85
CA GLN A 34 6.11 2.22 4.97
C GLN A 34 5.07 1.10 5.08
N THR A 35 4.54 0.85 6.27
CA THR A 35 3.48 -0.13 6.49
C THR A 35 2.17 0.30 5.85
N ASP A 36 1.87 1.59 5.88
CA ASP A 36 0.67 2.19 5.30
C ASP A 36 0.61 2.00 3.77
N THR A 37 1.69 2.29 3.06
CA THR A 37 1.76 2.11 1.60
C THR A 37 1.56 0.65 1.20
N ARG A 38 2.16 -0.30 1.92
CA ARG A 38 1.96 -1.74 1.65
C ARG A 38 0.51 -2.17 1.88
N ALA A 39 -0.10 -1.71 2.96
CA ALA A 39 -1.49 -2.01 3.27
C ALA A 39 -2.44 -1.45 2.20
N GLN A 40 -2.19 -0.24 1.71
CA GLN A 40 -2.97 0.37 0.65
C GLN A 40 -2.85 -0.39 -0.68
N VAL A 41 -1.65 -0.79 -1.08
CA VAL A 41 -1.44 -1.56 -2.32
C VAL A 41 -2.08 -2.95 -2.20
N GLN A 42 -2.03 -3.59 -1.02
CA GLN A 42 -2.72 -4.86 -0.78
C GLN A 42 -4.24 -4.69 -0.86
N ALA A 43 -4.80 -3.68 -0.21
CA ALA A 43 -6.23 -3.39 -0.28
C ALA A 43 -6.69 -3.09 -1.72
N ALA A 44 -5.84 -2.41 -2.51
CA ALA A 44 -6.12 -2.17 -3.92
C ALA A 44 -6.14 -3.46 -4.75
N ALA A 45 -5.21 -4.39 -4.49
CA ALA A 45 -5.19 -5.69 -5.15
C ALA A 45 -6.43 -6.52 -4.80
N ASP A 46 -6.83 -6.55 -3.52
CA ASP A 46 -8.02 -7.26 -3.07
C ASP A 46 -9.30 -6.70 -3.71
N ALA A 47 -9.45 -5.38 -3.72
CA ALA A 47 -10.59 -4.71 -4.36
C ALA A 47 -10.61 -4.95 -5.88
N ALA A 48 -9.44 -4.91 -6.53
CA ALA A 48 -9.30 -5.17 -7.96
C ALA A 48 -9.67 -6.63 -8.31
N ALA A 49 -9.21 -7.60 -7.52
CA ALA A 49 -9.54 -9.01 -7.74
C ALA A 49 -11.04 -9.29 -7.60
N GLN A 50 -11.68 -8.69 -6.59
CA GLN A 50 -13.12 -8.80 -6.40
C GLN A 50 -13.89 -8.14 -7.56
N ALA A 51 -13.49 -6.94 -7.99
CA ALA A 51 -14.12 -6.25 -9.11
C ALA A 51 -13.97 -7.04 -10.43
N ALA A 52 -12.79 -7.62 -10.65
CA ALA A 52 -12.55 -8.51 -11.78
C ALA A 52 -13.46 -9.74 -11.74
N ALA A 53 -13.54 -10.43 -10.60
CA ALA A 53 -14.37 -11.62 -10.43
C ALA A 53 -15.86 -11.35 -10.64
N LEU A 54 -16.34 -10.15 -10.37
CA LEU A 54 -17.73 -9.73 -10.60
C LEU A 54 -18.00 -9.32 -12.06
N SER A 55 -16.99 -9.14 -12.89
CA SER A 55 -17.16 -8.74 -14.29
C SER A 55 -17.73 -9.87 -15.14
N ARG A 56 -18.59 -9.57 -16.10
CA ARG A 56 -19.24 -10.59 -16.94
C ARG A 56 -18.33 -11.16 -18.02
N THR A 57 -17.36 -10.42 -18.46
CA THR A 57 -16.42 -10.78 -19.52
C THR A 57 -14.99 -10.58 -19.03
N GLU A 58 -14.06 -11.33 -19.60
CA GLU A 58 -12.63 -11.21 -19.29
C GLU A 58 -12.11 -9.80 -19.61
N ASP A 59 -12.45 -9.25 -20.78
CA ASP A 59 -12.07 -7.87 -21.14
C ASP A 59 -12.64 -6.83 -20.18
N GLY A 60 -13.88 -7.03 -19.72
CA GLY A 60 -14.51 -6.18 -18.71
C GLY A 60 -13.80 -6.26 -17.35
N ALA A 61 -13.21 -7.40 -17.02
CA ALA A 61 -12.49 -7.61 -15.77
C ALA A 61 -11.25 -6.71 -15.67
N VAL A 62 -10.50 -6.54 -16.75
CA VAL A 62 -9.33 -5.65 -16.80
C VAL A 62 -9.72 -4.21 -16.46
N GLY A 63 -10.76 -3.70 -17.10
CA GLY A 63 -11.26 -2.35 -16.83
C GLY A 63 -11.84 -2.19 -15.43
N ALA A 64 -12.54 -3.20 -14.90
CA ALA A 64 -13.10 -3.17 -13.55
C ALA A 64 -11.99 -3.18 -12.48
N ALA A 65 -11.00 -4.05 -12.63
CA ALA A 65 -9.86 -4.12 -11.72
C ALA A 65 -9.06 -2.83 -11.68
N SER A 66 -8.75 -2.26 -12.85
CA SER A 66 -7.99 -1.00 -12.93
C SER A 66 -8.73 0.16 -12.26
N ARG A 67 -10.05 0.27 -12.46
CA ARG A 67 -10.85 1.30 -11.78
C ARG A 67 -10.91 1.09 -10.27
N ALA A 68 -11.06 -0.17 -9.81
CA ALA A 68 -11.11 -0.48 -8.39
C ALA A 68 -9.77 -0.19 -7.71
N ALA A 69 -8.65 -0.57 -8.31
CA ALA A 69 -7.32 -0.27 -7.80
C ALA A 69 -7.08 1.25 -7.71
N ALA A 70 -7.43 1.99 -8.77
CA ALA A 70 -7.28 3.44 -8.81
C ALA A 70 -8.16 4.15 -7.76
N ALA A 71 -9.35 3.62 -7.46
CA ALA A 71 -10.25 4.17 -6.45
C ALA A 71 -9.70 4.03 -5.02
N ILE A 72 -8.97 2.96 -4.73
CA ILE A 72 -8.30 2.77 -3.43
C ILE A 72 -7.03 3.61 -3.35
N LEU A 73 -6.25 3.68 -4.43
CA LEU A 73 -4.98 4.42 -4.51
C LEU A 73 -5.16 5.88 -4.96
N THR A 74 -6.16 6.56 -4.39
CA THR A 74 -6.45 7.97 -4.67
C THR A 74 -5.34 8.91 -4.20
N ASP A 75 -4.56 8.49 -3.21
CA ASP A 75 -3.40 9.24 -2.73
C ASP A 75 -2.23 9.10 -3.71
N ARG A 76 -1.99 10.16 -4.48
CA ARG A 76 -0.88 10.24 -5.44
C ARG A 76 0.50 10.14 -4.79
N SER A 77 0.61 10.23 -3.47
CA SER A 77 1.90 10.05 -2.78
C SER A 77 2.35 8.59 -2.82
N ALA A 78 1.41 7.66 -2.76
CA ALA A 78 1.69 6.22 -2.85
C ALA A 78 1.94 5.77 -4.30
N CYS A 79 1.19 6.32 -5.26
CA CYS A 79 1.21 5.93 -6.67
C CYS A 79 1.09 7.15 -7.60
N PRO A 80 2.10 8.00 -7.73
CA PRO A 80 2.01 9.26 -8.48
C PRO A 80 1.74 9.08 -9.98
N GLN A 81 2.13 7.95 -10.54
CA GLN A 81 1.91 7.60 -11.96
C GLN A 81 0.67 6.71 -12.17
N GLY A 82 -0.07 6.44 -11.08
CA GLY A 82 -1.15 5.45 -11.07
C GLY A 82 -0.64 4.02 -10.85
N PRO A 83 -1.55 3.11 -10.45
CA PRO A 83 -1.24 1.71 -10.27
C PRO A 83 -1.04 1.02 -11.63
N ASP A 84 -0.03 0.16 -11.72
CA ASP A 84 0.10 -0.81 -12.80
C ASP A 84 -0.65 -2.08 -12.37
N VAL A 85 -1.66 -2.48 -13.18
CA VAL A 85 -2.56 -3.59 -12.86
C VAL A 85 -2.45 -4.66 -13.93
N SER A 86 -1.99 -5.83 -13.54
CA SER A 86 -1.95 -7.02 -14.39
C SER A 86 -2.92 -8.09 -13.88
N ILE A 87 -3.56 -8.78 -14.81
CA ILE A 87 -4.56 -9.80 -14.51
C ILE A 87 -4.14 -11.13 -15.13
N ASP A 88 -4.16 -12.18 -14.33
CA ASP A 88 -4.09 -13.55 -14.81
C ASP A 88 -5.50 -14.16 -14.76
N ALA A 89 -6.05 -14.39 -15.94
CA ALA A 89 -7.36 -14.95 -16.19
C ALA A 89 -7.31 -16.35 -16.83
N ALA A 90 -6.19 -17.06 -16.70
CA ALA A 90 -6.01 -18.38 -17.29
C ALA A 90 -7.10 -19.40 -16.89
N SER A 91 -7.74 -19.20 -15.73
CA SER A 91 -8.85 -20.03 -15.24
C SER A 91 -10.18 -19.27 -15.27
N TRP A 92 -10.38 -18.37 -16.25
CA TRP A 92 -11.63 -17.63 -16.38
C TRP A 92 -12.81 -18.56 -16.69
N GLY A 93 -13.88 -18.43 -15.92
CA GLY A 93 -15.11 -19.21 -16.09
C GLY A 93 -15.86 -19.39 -14.77
N ALA A 94 -17.05 -19.98 -14.84
CA ALA A 94 -17.85 -20.28 -13.66
C ALA A 94 -17.10 -21.25 -12.72
N GLY A 95 -16.93 -20.89 -11.47
CA GLY A 95 -16.13 -21.64 -10.50
C GLY A 95 -14.62 -21.48 -10.65
N GLY A 96 -14.16 -20.72 -11.64
CA GLY A 96 -12.76 -20.43 -11.88
C GLY A 96 -12.18 -19.40 -10.91
N ARG A 97 -10.99 -18.90 -11.28
CA ARG A 97 -10.23 -17.98 -10.42
C ARG A 97 -9.59 -16.88 -11.27
N VAL A 98 -9.56 -15.69 -10.73
CA VAL A 98 -8.83 -14.55 -11.28
C VAL A 98 -7.79 -14.09 -10.29
N THR A 99 -6.57 -13.86 -10.74
CA THR A 99 -5.47 -13.32 -9.93
C THR A 99 -5.11 -11.96 -10.47
N VAL A 100 -5.09 -10.96 -9.59
CA VAL A 100 -4.75 -9.58 -9.93
C VAL A 100 -3.50 -9.18 -9.17
N THR A 101 -2.54 -8.62 -9.90
CA THR A 101 -1.31 -8.05 -9.33
C THR A 101 -1.32 -6.55 -9.55
N VAL A 102 -1.16 -5.81 -8.47
CA VAL A 102 -1.07 -4.35 -8.47
C VAL A 102 0.33 -3.94 -8.08
N ALA A 103 0.99 -3.16 -8.93
CA ALA A 103 2.31 -2.60 -8.67
C ALA A 103 2.24 -1.07 -8.57
N CYS A 104 2.94 -0.53 -7.58
CA CYS A 104 2.98 0.90 -7.26
C CYS A 104 4.41 1.35 -7.04
N SER A 105 4.81 2.40 -7.74
CA SER A 105 6.12 3.03 -7.57
C SER A 105 5.93 4.41 -6.96
N PRO A 106 6.20 4.59 -5.65
CA PRO A 106 6.04 5.88 -4.99
C PRO A 106 7.00 6.92 -5.55
N SER A 107 6.59 8.19 -5.53
CA SER A 107 7.42 9.30 -5.95
C SER A 107 8.67 9.43 -5.07
N ARG A 108 9.79 9.76 -5.69
CA ARG A 108 11.02 10.11 -4.98
C ARG A 108 10.90 11.53 -4.43
N ALA A 109 10.27 11.68 -3.27
CA ALA A 109 10.30 12.93 -2.53
C ALA A 109 11.44 12.85 -1.50
N GLY A 110 12.57 13.50 -1.75
CA GLY A 110 13.68 13.55 -0.83
C GLY A 110 14.89 14.34 -1.37
N PHE A 111 15.77 14.74 -0.48
CA PHE A 111 17.06 15.34 -0.85
C PHE A 111 17.93 14.34 -1.61
N ALA A 112 18.35 14.67 -2.81
CA ALA A 112 19.06 13.81 -3.74
C ALA A 112 20.19 12.91 -3.15
N PRO A 113 21.02 13.34 -2.21
CA PRO A 113 22.09 12.49 -1.67
C PRO A 113 21.62 11.43 -0.64
N LEU A 114 20.38 11.55 -0.14
CA LEU A 114 19.82 10.65 0.89
C LEU A 114 18.59 9.88 0.40
N THR A 115 18.30 9.91 -0.88
CA THR A 115 17.13 9.23 -1.44
C THR A 115 17.43 7.74 -1.59
N PRO A 116 16.74 6.85 -0.86
CA PRO A 116 16.88 5.42 -1.07
C PRO A 116 16.43 5.04 -2.49
N PRO A 117 16.91 3.90 -3.02
CA PRO A 117 16.48 3.44 -4.35
C PRO A 117 14.97 3.31 -4.38
N ALA A 118 14.36 3.66 -5.53
CA ALA A 118 12.92 3.52 -5.72
C ALA A 118 12.53 2.05 -5.50
N ARG A 119 11.67 1.81 -4.53
CA ARG A 119 11.11 0.47 -4.26
C ARG A 119 9.72 0.41 -4.86
N THR A 120 9.50 -0.48 -5.80
CA THR A 120 8.16 -0.81 -6.26
C THR A 120 7.48 -1.69 -5.21
N PHE A 121 6.29 -1.30 -4.80
CA PHE A 121 5.44 -2.12 -3.94
C PHE A 121 4.51 -2.92 -4.83
N THR A 122 4.53 -4.23 -4.68
CA THR A 122 3.68 -5.14 -5.44
C THR A 122 2.84 -5.95 -4.48
N ALA A 123 1.56 -6.07 -4.79
CA ALA A 123 0.62 -6.93 -4.07
C ALA A 123 -0.17 -7.76 -5.07
N THR A 124 -0.48 -8.99 -4.69
CA THR A 124 -1.25 -9.92 -5.50
C THR A 124 -2.44 -10.43 -4.69
N ALA A 125 -3.60 -10.42 -5.29
CA ALA A 125 -4.83 -10.96 -4.72
C ALA A 125 -5.52 -11.90 -5.71
N THR A 126 -6.23 -12.88 -5.17
CA THR A 126 -6.96 -13.85 -5.96
C THR A 126 -8.41 -13.89 -5.51
N ALA A 127 -9.33 -13.83 -6.46
CA ALA A 127 -10.76 -13.96 -6.21
C ALA A 127 -11.33 -15.14 -6.99
N GLN A 128 -12.31 -15.82 -6.39
CA GLN A 128 -13.04 -16.90 -7.04
C GLN A 128 -14.24 -16.35 -7.79
N ILE A 129 -14.45 -16.84 -9.00
CA ILE A 129 -15.61 -16.50 -9.83
C ILE A 129 -16.77 -17.39 -9.39
N ASP A 130 -17.95 -16.81 -9.20
CA ASP A 130 -19.14 -17.53 -8.77
C ASP A 130 -19.43 -18.72 -9.71
N PRO A 131 -19.53 -19.96 -9.18
CA PRO A 131 -19.84 -21.13 -9.98
C PRO A 131 -21.26 -21.12 -10.55
N ASN A 132 -22.18 -20.39 -9.90
CA ASN A 132 -23.56 -20.25 -10.35
C ASN A 132 -23.78 -19.09 -11.31
N ARG A 133 -22.68 -18.42 -11.71
CA ARG A 133 -22.77 -17.33 -12.64
C ARG A 133 -23.34 -17.81 -13.96
N ALA A 134 -24.48 -17.29 -14.34
CA ALA A 134 -25.01 -17.48 -15.68
C ALA A 134 -23.98 -16.86 -16.66
N THR A 135 -23.20 -17.70 -17.31
CA THR A 135 -22.43 -17.30 -18.49
C THR A 135 -23.47 -16.81 -19.47
N GLY A 136 -23.54 -15.48 -19.67
CA GLY A 136 -24.48 -14.90 -20.60
C GLY A 136 -24.38 -15.64 -21.92
N LEU A 137 -25.46 -16.29 -22.29
CA LEU A 137 -25.64 -16.80 -23.63
C LEU A 137 -25.47 -15.61 -24.60
N PRO A 138 -24.81 -15.82 -25.71
CA PRO A 138 -24.65 -14.79 -26.73
C PRO A 138 -25.96 -14.24 -27.23
#